data_82b0cf116128683d56f870c2a69b99b8
#
_entry.id   82b0cf116128683d56f870c2a69b99b8
#
_cell.length_a   1.000
_cell.length_b   1.000
_cell.length_c   1.000
_cell.angle_alpha   90.00
_cell.angle_beta   90.00
_cell.angle_gamma   90.00
#
_symmetry.space_group_name_H-M   'P 1'
#
loop_
_entity.id
_entity.type
_entity.pdbx_description
1 polymer ?
#
loop_
_entity_poly.entity_id
_entity_poly.type
_entity_poly.pdbx_seq_one_letter_code
_entity_poly.pdbx_strand_id
1 'polypeptide(L)'
;YIHNAHPSVPVILDAKRGDIGSTAEFYAQEAFVRYRADAVTISPFLGHDSVEPYTRYSDKGVIILCRTSNAGGSDLQFLQVNGKPLYQYVAQLVATQWNQYQNCGLVVGATFPHELAQVRALVGDMPLLVPGIGAQGGDVKATVQAGRDTNGTGMMINSSRAILFASAGEDFAEAAGRAAQQTRDSINAFR
;
A
#
# COMPACT_ATOMS: atom_id res chain seq x y z
N TYR A 1 -15.67 -13.61 5.40
CA TYR A 1 -15.02 -14.62 6.25
C TYR A 1 -14.04 -13.97 7.23
N ILE A 2 -13.05 -13.18 6.74
CA ILE A 2 -11.97 -12.61 7.57
C ILE A 2 -12.53 -11.80 8.75
N HIS A 3 -13.43 -10.86 8.51
CA HIS A 3 -14.05 -10.06 9.57
C HIS A 3 -14.80 -10.89 10.65
N ASN A 4 -15.41 -12.01 10.23
CA ASN A 4 -16.14 -12.88 11.18
C ASN A 4 -15.20 -13.78 11.98
N ALA A 5 -14.16 -14.32 11.35
CA ALA A 5 -13.23 -15.25 11.97
C ALA A 5 -12.08 -14.53 12.71
N HIS A 6 -11.68 -13.35 12.23
CA HIS A 6 -10.53 -12.57 12.71
C HIS A 6 -10.85 -11.07 12.75
N PRO A 7 -11.74 -10.61 13.65
CA PRO A 7 -12.25 -9.22 13.64
C PRO A 7 -11.19 -8.15 13.92
N SER A 8 -10.03 -8.52 14.45
CA SER A 8 -8.90 -7.61 14.68
C SER A 8 -7.96 -7.48 13.49
N VAL A 9 -8.19 -8.24 12.40
CA VAL A 9 -7.33 -8.22 11.20
C VAL A 9 -7.97 -7.31 10.16
N PRO A 10 -7.33 -6.18 9.79
CA PRO A 10 -7.88 -5.28 8.77
C PRO A 10 -7.84 -5.93 7.39
N VAL A 11 -8.85 -5.63 6.58
CA VAL A 11 -8.98 -6.09 5.19
C VAL A 11 -8.76 -4.93 4.23
N ILE A 12 -7.71 -5.02 3.42
CA ILE A 12 -7.41 -4.03 2.38
C ILE A 12 -7.92 -4.55 1.03
N LEU A 13 -8.85 -3.83 0.41
CA LEU A 13 -9.32 -4.10 -0.94
C LEU A 13 -8.31 -3.51 -1.95
N ASP A 14 -7.46 -4.37 -2.51
CA ASP A 14 -6.45 -3.94 -3.48
C ASP A 14 -7.05 -3.82 -4.90
N ALA A 15 -7.93 -2.84 -5.09
CA ALA A 15 -8.72 -2.64 -6.30
C ALA A 15 -8.13 -1.61 -7.26
N LYS A 16 -7.27 -0.72 -6.77
CA LYS A 16 -6.62 0.36 -7.54
C LYS A 16 -7.64 1.19 -8.34
N ARG A 17 -8.76 1.54 -7.69
CA ARG A 17 -9.85 2.30 -8.30
C ARG A 17 -9.37 3.68 -8.76
N GLY A 18 -10.05 4.22 -9.76
CA GLY A 18 -9.85 5.58 -10.24
C GLY A 18 -10.98 5.93 -11.20
N ASP A 19 -11.80 6.91 -10.81
CA ASP A 19 -12.90 7.45 -11.62
C ASP A 19 -13.29 8.83 -11.07
N ILE A 20 -14.21 9.51 -11.71
CA ILE A 20 -14.62 10.89 -11.38
C ILE A 20 -16.11 10.96 -11.00
N GLY A 21 -16.48 12.03 -10.31
CA GLY A 21 -17.87 12.39 -9.99
C GLY A 21 -18.62 11.26 -9.28
N SER A 22 -19.85 11.01 -9.69
CA SER A 22 -20.72 9.98 -9.07
C SER A 22 -20.15 8.56 -9.18
N THR A 23 -19.35 8.25 -10.21
CA THR A 23 -18.73 6.93 -10.34
C THR A 23 -17.67 6.72 -9.24
N ALA A 24 -16.87 7.73 -8.92
CA ALA A 24 -15.94 7.67 -7.80
C ALA A 24 -16.66 7.47 -6.46
N GLU A 25 -17.79 8.16 -6.24
CA GLU A 25 -18.64 7.98 -5.05
C GLU A 25 -19.19 6.55 -4.95
N PHE A 26 -19.69 5.98 -6.04
CA PHE A 26 -20.18 4.59 -6.05
C PHE A 26 -19.08 3.57 -5.82
N TYR A 27 -17.85 3.79 -6.33
CA TYR A 27 -16.72 2.93 -6.01
C TYR A 27 -16.28 3.02 -4.55
N ALA A 28 -16.37 4.20 -3.94
CA ALA A 28 -16.11 4.34 -2.50
C ALA A 28 -17.17 3.57 -1.67
N GLN A 29 -18.46 3.67 -2.04
CA GLN A 29 -19.54 2.88 -1.42
C GLN A 29 -19.33 1.38 -1.66
N GLU A 30 -18.93 0.96 -2.86
CA GLU A 30 -18.62 -0.44 -3.16
C GLU A 30 -17.56 -0.97 -2.19
N ALA A 31 -16.45 -0.25 -2.03
CA ALA A 31 -15.36 -0.66 -1.17
C ALA A 31 -15.76 -0.71 0.32
N PHE A 32 -16.32 0.36 0.83
CA PHE A 32 -16.49 0.54 2.27
C PHE A 32 -17.84 0.07 2.81
N VAL A 33 -18.92 0.17 2.02
CA VAL A 33 -20.25 -0.26 2.45
C VAL A 33 -20.55 -1.67 1.98
N ARG A 34 -20.39 -1.97 0.68
CA ARG A 34 -20.75 -3.28 0.13
C ARG A 34 -19.75 -4.38 0.53
N TYR A 35 -18.45 -4.15 0.31
CA TYR A 35 -17.40 -5.11 0.68
C TYR A 35 -16.95 -4.96 2.14
N ARG A 36 -17.30 -3.86 2.79
CA ARG A 36 -16.95 -3.57 4.17
C ARG A 36 -15.43 -3.62 4.39
N ALA A 37 -14.64 -3.24 3.36
CA ALA A 37 -13.19 -3.17 3.51
C ALA A 37 -12.79 -2.12 4.56
N ASP A 38 -11.67 -2.33 5.23
CA ASP A 38 -11.11 -1.36 6.18
C ASP A 38 -10.22 -0.35 5.46
N ALA A 39 -9.67 -0.72 4.30
CA ALA A 39 -8.94 0.17 3.42
C ALA A 39 -9.10 -0.23 1.95
N VAL A 40 -8.84 0.71 1.03
CA VAL A 40 -8.87 0.48 -0.42
C VAL A 40 -7.68 1.14 -1.10
N THR A 41 -7.12 0.49 -2.13
CA THR A 41 -6.11 1.12 -2.98
C THR A 41 -6.76 1.88 -4.13
N ILE A 42 -6.26 3.10 -4.41
CA ILE A 42 -6.76 3.97 -5.47
C ILE A 42 -5.63 4.60 -6.28
N SER A 43 -5.95 5.05 -7.50
CA SER A 43 -5.04 5.80 -8.37
C SER A 43 -5.17 7.30 -8.14
N PRO A 44 -4.07 8.06 -8.01
CA PRO A 44 -4.09 9.51 -7.90
C PRO A 44 -4.21 10.23 -9.25
N PHE A 45 -4.16 9.52 -10.36
CA PHE A 45 -3.93 10.09 -11.68
C PHE A 45 -5.01 11.08 -12.13
N LEU A 46 -6.24 10.93 -11.62
CA LEU A 46 -7.37 11.81 -11.94
C LEU A 46 -7.51 13.02 -11.00
N GLY A 47 -6.63 13.17 -10.00
CA GLY A 47 -6.62 14.33 -9.12
C GLY A 47 -7.46 14.20 -7.84
N HIS A 48 -7.54 15.30 -7.08
CA HIS A 48 -8.12 15.30 -5.74
C HIS A 48 -9.62 14.95 -5.72
N ASP A 49 -10.38 15.45 -6.66
CA ASP A 49 -11.81 15.20 -6.77
C ASP A 49 -12.17 13.73 -7.02
N SER A 50 -11.21 12.94 -7.53
CA SER A 50 -11.35 11.49 -7.64
C SER A 50 -10.95 10.73 -6.36
N VAL A 51 -10.15 11.36 -5.49
CA VAL A 51 -9.66 10.81 -4.22
C VAL A 51 -10.61 11.15 -3.05
N GLU A 52 -11.14 12.36 -3.04
CA GLU A 52 -11.96 12.90 -1.96
C GLU A 52 -13.17 12.01 -1.59
N PRO A 53 -13.93 11.41 -2.54
CA PRO A 53 -15.05 10.52 -2.19
C PRO A 53 -14.67 9.38 -1.27
N TYR A 54 -13.43 8.89 -1.35
CA TYR A 54 -12.92 7.84 -0.46
C TYR A 54 -12.46 8.40 0.88
N THR A 55 -11.74 9.53 0.91
CA THR A 55 -11.20 10.09 2.16
C THR A 55 -12.28 10.60 3.10
N ARG A 56 -13.48 10.93 2.61
CA ARG A 56 -14.64 11.28 3.42
C ARG A 56 -15.09 10.18 4.39
N TYR A 57 -14.76 8.91 4.11
CA TYR A 57 -14.91 7.80 5.06
C TYR A 57 -13.74 7.83 6.07
N SER A 58 -13.80 8.74 7.02
CA SER A 58 -12.70 9.05 7.93
C SER A 58 -12.27 7.89 8.85
N ASP A 59 -13.13 6.88 9.02
CA ASP A 59 -12.86 5.64 9.73
C ASP A 59 -12.24 4.53 8.84
N LYS A 60 -11.98 4.82 7.56
CA LYS A 60 -11.45 3.91 6.55
C LYS A 60 -10.13 4.39 5.99
N GLY A 61 -9.24 3.44 5.65
CA GLY A 61 -7.96 3.74 5.02
C GLY A 61 -8.06 3.95 3.50
N VAL A 62 -7.39 4.97 3.00
CA VAL A 62 -7.28 5.24 1.56
C VAL A 62 -5.82 5.18 1.15
N ILE A 63 -5.45 4.12 0.42
CA ILE A 63 -4.04 3.86 0.08
C ILE A 63 -3.80 4.23 -1.38
N ILE A 64 -3.06 5.29 -1.60
CA ILE A 64 -2.89 5.94 -2.90
C ILE A 64 -1.63 5.40 -3.60
N LEU A 65 -1.73 5.03 -4.88
CA LEU A 65 -0.56 4.61 -5.66
C LEU A 65 0.46 5.74 -5.76
N CYS A 66 1.72 5.43 -5.45
CA CYS A 66 2.81 6.40 -5.47
C CYS A 66 3.99 5.89 -6.31
N ARG A 67 4.84 5.01 -5.76
CA ARG A 67 5.92 4.37 -6.50
C ARG A 67 5.66 2.87 -6.61
N THR A 68 5.29 2.42 -7.80
CA THR A 68 4.93 1.02 -8.03
C THR A 68 6.15 0.14 -8.30
N SER A 69 6.04 -1.16 -8.02
CA SER A 69 7.16 -2.12 -8.09
C SER A 69 7.49 -2.62 -9.51
N ASN A 70 6.62 -2.37 -10.49
CA ASN A 70 6.81 -2.79 -11.87
C ASN A 70 7.77 -1.87 -12.65
N ALA A 71 8.50 -2.40 -13.62
CA ALA A 71 9.46 -1.63 -14.43
C ALA A 71 8.82 -0.45 -15.16
N GLY A 72 7.65 -0.63 -15.79
CA GLY A 72 6.92 0.41 -16.53
C GLY A 72 6.43 1.57 -15.65
N GLY A 73 6.42 1.43 -14.32
CA GLY A 73 6.16 2.55 -13.42
C GLY A 73 7.13 3.72 -13.63
N SER A 74 8.34 3.43 -14.07
CA SER A 74 9.36 4.46 -14.33
C SER A 74 9.05 5.37 -15.53
N ASP A 75 8.21 4.94 -16.46
CA ASP A 75 7.84 5.74 -17.65
C ASP A 75 7.13 7.06 -17.25
N LEU A 76 6.33 7.03 -16.20
CA LEU A 76 5.60 8.18 -15.68
C LEU A 76 6.17 8.69 -14.35
N GLN A 77 6.45 7.78 -13.41
CA GLN A 77 6.73 8.14 -12.03
C GLN A 77 8.08 8.85 -11.84
N PHE A 78 8.99 8.76 -12.83
CA PHE A 78 10.26 9.49 -12.85
C PHE A 78 10.24 10.78 -13.67
N LEU A 79 9.12 11.12 -14.31
CA LEU A 79 8.98 12.43 -14.97
C LEU A 79 9.21 13.54 -13.94
N GLN A 80 9.93 14.58 -14.36
CA GLN A 80 10.29 15.67 -13.46
C GLN A 80 9.18 16.70 -13.34
N VAL A 81 8.76 16.98 -12.13
CA VAL A 81 7.80 18.03 -11.79
C VAL A 81 8.50 18.96 -10.78
N ASN A 82 8.77 20.20 -11.19
CA ASN A 82 9.47 21.18 -10.36
C ASN A 82 10.80 20.65 -9.77
N GLY A 83 11.57 19.91 -10.57
CA GLY A 83 12.87 19.35 -10.18
C GLY A 83 12.81 18.11 -9.27
N LYS A 84 11.63 17.51 -9.09
CA LYS A 84 11.45 16.27 -8.34
C LYS A 84 10.74 15.21 -9.20
N PRO A 85 11.03 13.91 -9.05
CA PRO A 85 10.26 12.86 -9.70
C PRO A 85 8.78 12.93 -9.33
N LEU A 86 7.91 12.60 -10.27
CA LEU A 86 6.45 12.64 -10.08
C LEU A 86 5.98 11.86 -8.85
N TYR A 87 6.58 10.69 -8.53
CA TYR A 87 6.19 9.94 -7.35
C TYR A 87 6.45 10.71 -6.03
N GLN A 88 7.51 11.51 -5.96
CA GLN A 88 7.78 12.36 -4.79
C GLN A 88 6.80 13.53 -4.71
N TYR A 89 6.43 14.09 -5.87
CA TYR A 89 5.40 15.13 -5.93
C TYR A 89 4.06 14.58 -5.45
N VAL A 90 3.66 13.38 -5.89
CA VAL A 90 2.43 12.71 -5.41
C VAL A 90 2.50 12.45 -3.90
N ALA A 91 3.62 11.93 -3.40
CA ALA A 91 3.79 11.69 -1.96
C ALA A 91 3.61 12.98 -1.14
N GLN A 92 4.25 14.06 -1.57
CA GLN A 92 4.14 15.37 -0.91
C GLN A 92 2.72 15.92 -0.99
N LEU A 93 2.06 15.84 -2.16
CA LEU A 93 0.70 16.31 -2.38
C LEU A 93 -0.30 15.60 -1.47
N VAL A 94 -0.21 14.28 -1.38
CA VAL A 94 -1.05 13.49 -0.48
C VAL A 94 -0.80 13.89 0.97
N ALA A 95 0.45 13.96 1.42
CA ALA A 95 0.79 14.27 2.80
C ALA A 95 0.34 15.68 3.25
N THR A 96 0.41 16.67 2.35
CA THR A 96 0.20 18.08 2.73
C THR A 96 -1.17 18.63 2.36
N GLN A 97 -1.87 18.03 1.40
CA GLN A 97 -3.13 18.60 0.87
C GLN A 97 -4.31 17.63 0.91
N TRP A 98 -4.10 16.31 0.64
CA TRP A 98 -5.19 15.37 0.49
C TRP A 98 -5.53 14.60 1.78
N ASN A 99 -4.61 14.57 2.75
CA ASN A 99 -4.76 13.81 4.00
C ASN A 99 -5.46 14.60 5.11
N GLN A 100 -6.54 15.32 4.80
CA GLN A 100 -7.27 16.15 5.74
C GLN A 100 -7.87 15.35 6.90
N TYR A 101 -8.29 14.11 6.64
CA TYR A 101 -8.89 13.21 7.62
C TYR A 101 -7.89 12.26 8.28
N GLN A 102 -6.58 12.39 7.97
CA GLN A 102 -5.49 11.56 8.51
C GLN A 102 -5.68 10.06 8.25
N ASN A 103 -6.34 9.70 7.15
CA ASN A 103 -6.68 8.34 6.77
C ASN A 103 -6.02 7.89 5.45
N CYS A 104 -5.12 8.70 4.90
CA CYS A 104 -4.36 8.34 3.71
C CYS A 104 -3.12 7.49 4.04
N GLY A 105 -2.77 6.60 3.12
CA GLY A 105 -1.51 5.91 3.03
C GLY A 105 -1.01 5.87 1.59
N LEU A 106 0.20 5.37 1.35
CA LEU A 106 0.77 5.27 0.01
C LEU A 106 1.19 3.85 -0.33
N VAL A 107 1.05 3.47 -1.61
CA VAL A 107 1.67 2.24 -2.15
C VAL A 107 3.06 2.58 -2.64
N VAL A 108 4.08 1.94 -2.04
CA VAL A 108 5.49 2.10 -2.43
C VAL A 108 6.17 0.74 -2.52
N GLY A 109 6.62 0.35 -3.70
CA GLY A 109 7.16 -0.98 -3.96
C GLY A 109 8.46 -1.28 -3.22
N ALA A 110 8.62 -2.53 -2.75
CA ALA A 110 9.80 -3.04 -2.06
C ALA A 110 11.03 -3.20 -2.97
N THR A 111 10.84 -3.20 -4.31
CA THR A 111 11.93 -3.40 -5.27
C THR A 111 12.88 -2.20 -5.37
N PHE A 112 12.52 -1.09 -4.77
CA PHE A 112 13.28 0.17 -4.81
C PHE A 112 13.44 0.77 -3.41
N PRO A 113 14.31 0.21 -2.53
CA PRO A 113 14.47 0.68 -1.15
C PRO A 113 14.91 2.15 -1.04
N HIS A 114 15.67 2.64 -2.00
CA HIS A 114 16.10 4.05 -2.02
C HIS A 114 14.91 4.99 -2.19
N GLU A 115 14.02 4.72 -3.14
CA GLU A 115 12.79 5.48 -3.36
C GLU A 115 11.84 5.36 -2.18
N LEU A 116 11.76 4.19 -1.56
CA LEU A 116 10.98 3.97 -0.34
C LEU A 116 11.46 4.87 0.81
N ALA A 117 12.77 4.96 1.03
CA ALA A 117 13.35 5.85 2.03
C ALA A 117 13.05 7.33 1.74
N GLN A 118 13.12 7.74 0.46
CA GLN A 118 12.79 9.10 0.05
C GLN A 118 11.32 9.43 0.31
N VAL A 119 10.40 8.50 0.01
CA VAL A 119 8.98 8.69 0.32
C VAL A 119 8.77 8.75 1.84
N ARG A 120 9.35 7.85 2.62
CA ARG A 120 9.27 7.88 4.09
C ARG A 120 9.72 9.22 4.66
N ALA A 121 10.82 9.77 4.17
CA ALA A 121 11.32 11.08 4.60
C ALA A 121 10.34 12.24 4.28
N LEU A 122 9.56 12.11 3.19
CA LEU A 122 8.58 13.13 2.78
C LEU A 122 7.27 13.06 3.58
N VAL A 123 6.84 11.85 4.00
CA VAL A 123 5.50 11.63 4.54
C VAL A 123 5.47 11.35 6.05
N GLY A 124 6.64 11.33 6.70
CA GLY A 124 6.72 11.06 8.14
C GLY A 124 6.15 9.68 8.49
N ASP A 125 5.25 9.61 9.45
CA ASP A 125 4.68 8.34 9.97
C ASP A 125 3.47 7.83 9.18
N MET A 126 3.13 8.44 8.03
CA MET A 126 2.02 7.99 7.17
C MET A 126 2.17 6.49 6.82
N PRO A 127 1.09 5.68 6.89
CA PRO A 127 1.16 4.27 6.55
C PRO A 127 1.59 4.02 5.10
N LEU A 128 2.49 3.05 4.89
CA LEU A 128 2.92 2.60 3.57
C LEU A 128 2.51 1.15 3.32
N LEU A 129 1.82 0.89 2.21
CA LEU A 129 1.60 -0.46 1.68
C LEU A 129 2.77 -0.80 0.76
N VAL A 130 3.51 -1.85 1.09
CA VAL A 130 4.81 -2.17 0.47
C VAL A 130 4.76 -3.54 -0.20
N PRO A 131 4.29 -3.60 -1.47
CA PRO A 131 4.29 -4.83 -2.24
C PRO A 131 5.68 -5.12 -2.84
N GLY A 132 5.92 -6.41 -3.17
CA GLY A 132 7.09 -6.81 -3.97
C GLY A 132 8.18 -7.55 -3.21
N ILE A 133 7.96 -7.91 -1.95
CA ILE A 133 8.84 -8.84 -1.24
C ILE A 133 8.67 -10.27 -1.78
N GLY A 134 9.76 -11.02 -1.84
CA GLY A 134 9.80 -12.40 -2.29
C GLY A 134 9.82 -12.53 -3.81
N ALA A 135 8.73 -12.96 -4.45
CA ALA A 135 8.70 -13.29 -5.88
C ALA A 135 9.11 -12.15 -6.85
N GLN A 136 9.13 -10.90 -6.40
CA GLN A 136 9.60 -9.74 -7.18
C GLN A 136 11.03 -9.30 -6.82
N GLY A 137 11.69 -10.00 -5.89
CA GLY A 137 13.09 -9.79 -5.56
C GLY A 137 13.39 -8.66 -4.55
N GLY A 138 12.37 -8.12 -3.89
CA GLY A 138 12.57 -7.13 -2.83
C GLY A 138 13.33 -7.71 -1.64
N ASP A 139 14.42 -7.06 -1.23
CA ASP A 139 15.19 -7.43 -0.04
C ASP A 139 14.44 -7.00 1.23
N VAL A 140 14.16 -7.96 2.13
CA VAL A 140 13.38 -7.72 3.35
C VAL A 140 14.08 -6.70 4.27
N LYS A 141 15.38 -6.89 4.52
CA LYS A 141 16.15 -6.00 5.41
C LYS A 141 16.18 -4.58 4.88
N ALA A 142 16.58 -4.41 3.63
CA ALA A 142 16.66 -3.09 3.00
C ALA A 142 15.29 -2.41 2.97
N THR A 143 14.22 -3.16 2.67
CA THR A 143 12.84 -2.66 2.64
C THR A 143 12.40 -2.17 4.03
N VAL A 144 12.59 -2.98 5.07
CA VAL A 144 12.18 -2.62 6.43
C VAL A 144 12.96 -1.42 6.94
N GLN A 145 14.28 -1.40 6.74
CA GLN A 145 15.11 -0.27 7.17
C GLN A 145 14.78 1.04 6.43
N ALA A 146 14.39 0.95 5.16
CA ALA A 146 14.02 2.11 4.36
C ALA A 146 12.60 2.64 4.66
N GLY A 147 11.66 1.75 4.98
CA GLY A 147 10.23 2.09 5.05
C GLY A 147 9.66 2.24 6.44
N ARG A 148 10.34 1.78 7.49
CA ARG A 148 9.85 1.91 8.87
C ARG A 148 9.77 3.37 9.33
N ASP A 149 8.82 3.67 10.17
CA ASP A 149 8.71 4.94 10.88
C ASP A 149 9.67 5.00 12.09
N THR A 150 9.59 6.07 12.86
CA THR A 150 10.41 6.28 14.07
C THR A 150 10.19 5.24 15.16
N ASN A 151 9.05 4.54 15.15
CA ASN A 151 8.69 3.49 16.10
C ASN A 151 9.00 2.07 15.60
N GLY A 152 9.61 1.94 14.42
CA GLY A 152 9.86 0.64 13.77
C GLY A 152 8.60 0.03 13.12
N THR A 153 7.57 0.82 12.88
CA THR A 153 6.27 0.42 12.32
C THR A 153 5.94 1.20 11.04
N GLY A 154 4.66 1.47 10.75
CA GLY A 154 4.23 2.31 9.64
C GLY A 154 4.24 1.62 8.27
N MET A 155 4.41 0.30 8.20
CA MET A 155 4.42 -0.47 6.96
C MET A 155 3.43 -1.64 7.00
N MET A 156 2.75 -1.87 5.89
CA MET A 156 1.97 -3.07 5.59
C MET A 156 2.67 -3.78 4.43
N ILE A 157 3.49 -4.78 4.75
CA ILE A 157 4.28 -5.50 3.76
C ILE A 157 3.50 -6.71 3.29
N ASN A 158 3.25 -6.83 1.98
CA ASN A 158 2.50 -7.93 1.42
C ASN A 158 3.30 -8.77 0.43
N SER A 159 3.08 -10.08 0.49
CA SER A 159 3.66 -11.06 -0.41
C SER A 159 2.56 -12.04 -0.82
N SER A 160 2.22 -12.09 -2.11
CA SER A 160 1.12 -12.94 -2.60
C SER A 160 1.63 -14.30 -3.05
N ARG A 161 2.38 -14.36 -4.16
CA ARG A 161 2.80 -15.64 -4.78
C ARG A 161 3.66 -16.50 -3.87
N ALA A 162 4.60 -15.91 -3.14
CA ALA A 162 5.49 -16.66 -2.24
C ALA A 162 4.74 -17.28 -1.05
N ILE A 163 3.59 -16.73 -0.67
CA ILE A 163 2.73 -17.27 0.39
C ILE A 163 1.69 -18.22 -0.21
N LEU A 164 0.86 -17.74 -1.13
CA LEU A 164 -0.28 -18.52 -1.65
C LEU A 164 0.13 -19.76 -2.45
N PHE A 165 1.28 -19.73 -3.10
CA PHE A 165 1.81 -20.83 -3.91
C PHE A 165 3.04 -21.51 -3.28
N ALA A 166 3.13 -21.50 -1.94
CA ALA A 166 4.21 -22.15 -1.20
C ALA A 166 4.21 -23.69 -1.39
N SER A 167 3.05 -24.27 -1.65
CA SER A 167 2.87 -25.67 -2.07
C SER A 167 1.74 -25.76 -3.08
N ALA A 168 1.85 -26.74 -4.00
CA ALA A 168 0.79 -27.15 -4.91
C ALA A 168 0.12 -28.48 -4.46
N GLY A 169 0.53 -29.05 -3.33
CA GLY A 169 0.03 -30.30 -2.76
C GLY A 169 -1.19 -30.10 -1.86
N GLU A 170 -1.63 -31.18 -1.23
CA GLU A 170 -2.75 -31.16 -0.27
C GLU A 170 -2.46 -30.31 0.97
N ASP A 171 -1.17 -30.06 1.28
CA ASP A 171 -0.70 -29.23 2.38
C ASP A 171 -0.65 -27.73 2.05
N PHE A 172 -1.31 -27.27 0.98
CA PHE A 172 -1.21 -25.90 0.49
C PHE A 172 -1.54 -24.85 1.57
N ALA A 173 -2.52 -25.11 2.42
CA ALA A 173 -2.95 -24.19 3.46
C ALA A 173 -1.90 -24.03 4.58
N GLU A 174 -1.37 -25.17 5.07
CA GLU A 174 -0.34 -25.19 6.09
C GLU A 174 0.98 -24.62 5.55
N ALA A 175 1.32 -24.91 4.30
CA ALA A 175 2.51 -24.35 3.64
C ALA A 175 2.40 -22.84 3.50
N ALA A 176 1.25 -22.31 3.10
CA ALA A 176 0.99 -20.88 3.06
C ALA A 176 1.09 -20.22 4.44
N GLY A 177 0.54 -20.88 5.47
CA GLY A 177 0.66 -20.42 6.86
C GLY A 177 2.11 -20.35 7.33
N ARG A 178 2.91 -21.38 7.07
CA ARG A 178 4.35 -21.40 7.39
C ARG A 178 5.11 -20.30 6.64
N ALA A 179 4.85 -20.10 5.36
CA ALA A 179 5.48 -19.06 4.55
C ALA A 179 5.13 -17.65 5.03
N ALA A 180 3.88 -17.42 5.41
CA ALA A 180 3.46 -16.14 6.00
C ALA A 180 4.16 -15.87 7.34
N GLN A 181 4.27 -16.88 8.20
CA GLN A 181 4.96 -16.79 9.47
C GLN A 181 6.45 -16.49 9.30
N GLN A 182 7.14 -17.19 8.41
CA GLN A 182 8.54 -16.94 8.09
C GLN A 182 8.75 -15.51 7.55
N THR A 183 7.86 -15.04 6.68
CA THR A 183 7.91 -13.67 6.15
C THR A 183 7.75 -12.65 7.28
N ARG A 184 6.78 -12.82 8.16
CA ARG A 184 6.57 -11.97 9.34
C ARG A 184 7.81 -11.94 10.24
N ASP A 185 8.37 -13.09 10.55
CA ASP A 185 9.51 -13.20 11.46
C ASP A 185 10.76 -12.55 10.85
N SER A 186 10.96 -12.70 9.53
CA SER A 186 12.02 -12.00 8.78
C SER A 186 11.85 -10.48 8.83
N ILE A 187 10.63 -9.97 8.69
CA ILE A 187 10.33 -8.53 8.80
C ILE A 187 10.65 -8.05 10.21
N ASN A 188 10.17 -8.75 11.23
CA ASN A 188 10.33 -8.36 12.63
C ASN A 188 11.78 -8.34 13.09
N ALA A 189 12.67 -9.11 12.46
CA ALA A 189 14.10 -9.11 12.77
C ALA A 189 14.81 -7.78 12.42
N PHE A 190 14.19 -6.91 11.61
CA PHE A 190 14.80 -5.65 11.14
C PHE A 190 14.01 -4.38 11.52
N ARG A 191 12.99 -4.53 12.33
CA ARG A 191 12.17 -3.42 12.85
C ARG A 191 12.89 -2.62 13.92
#